data_3328f4faf9da6f279a48f003c1d0d823
#
_entry.id   3328f4faf9da6f279a48f003c1d0d823
#
_cell.length_a   1.000
_cell.length_b   1.000
_cell.length_c   1.000
_cell.angle_alpha   90.00
_cell.angle_beta   90.00
_cell.angle_gamma   90.00
#
_symmetry.space_group_name_H-M   'P 1'
#
loop_
_entity.id
_entity.type
_entity.pdbx_description
1 polymer ?
#
loop_
_entity_poly.entity_id
_entity_poly.type
_entity_poly.pdbx_seq_one_letter_code
_entity_poly.pdbx_strand_id
1 'polypeptide(L)'
;MKHLLIASGFAIALASSAFGQSAAEKTGVNSLIGVAPKTEDFVTEAAASDMFEIASSKLALERADNATKTFAQQMVTDHQRTSEELKALVSGGKVKATLPTDMSKSQHSMLDKLQKLNGDDFVKQYHADQEEAHEMAVDLFKRYGDEGDNADLKAWAAKTRPALEHHLQMAKALNK
;
A
#
# COMPACT_ATOMS: atom_id res chain seq x y z
N MET A 1 -51.75 41.40 -18.38
CA MET A 1 -51.05 40.83 -17.18
C MET A 1 -50.29 39.59 -17.64
N LYS A 2 -48.97 39.71 -17.77
CA LYS A 2 -48.10 38.62 -18.24
C LYS A 2 -47.45 37.97 -17.02
N HIS A 3 -47.75 36.71 -16.71
CA HIS A 3 -47.14 35.96 -15.64
C HIS A 3 -45.81 35.34 -16.13
N LEU A 4 -44.74 35.82 -15.56
CA LEU A 4 -43.39 35.30 -15.82
C LEU A 4 -43.14 34.13 -14.85
N LEU A 5 -43.09 32.91 -15.36
CA LEU A 5 -42.70 31.72 -14.60
C LEU A 5 -41.17 31.62 -14.61
N ILE A 6 -40.56 31.85 -13.44
CA ILE A 6 -39.13 31.61 -13.24
C ILE A 6 -38.95 30.13 -12.87
N ALA A 7 -38.44 29.34 -13.78
CA ALA A 7 -38.02 27.98 -13.52
C ALA A 7 -36.63 28.00 -12.85
N SER A 8 -36.57 27.81 -11.54
CA SER A 8 -35.30 27.60 -10.83
C SER A 8 -34.78 26.20 -11.11
N GLY A 9 -33.83 26.10 -12.02
CA GLY A 9 -33.08 24.87 -12.24
C GLY A 9 -32.15 24.58 -11.06
N PHE A 10 -32.45 23.54 -10.30
CA PHE A 10 -31.55 23.00 -9.25
C PHE A 10 -30.49 22.16 -9.92
N ALA A 11 -29.31 22.73 -10.13
CA ALA A 11 -28.13 21.98 -10.60
C ALA A 11 -27.60 21.12 -9.44
N ILE A 12 -27.92 19.84 -9.44
CA ILE A 12 -27.26 18.87 -8.55
C ILE A 12 -25.83 18.68 -9.07
N ALA A 13 -24.89 19.34 -8.43
CA ALA A 13 -23.47 19.05 -8.61
C ALA A 13 -23.21 17.66 -7.99
N LEU A 14 -23.08 16.64 -8.83
CA LEU A 14 -22.51 15.36 -8.47
C LEU A 14 -21.04 15.61 -8.11
N ALA A 15 -20.76 15.82 -6.82
CA ALA A 15 -19.41 15.77 -6.30
C ALA A 15 -18.92 14.34 -6.46
N SER A 16 -18.14 14.08 -7.51
CA SER A 16 -17.32 12.88 -7.62
C SER A 16 -16.34 12.91 -6.46
N SER A 17 -16.61 12.15 -5.40
CA SER A 17 -15.65 11.91 -4.34
C SER A 17 -14.51 11.11 -4.99
N ALA A 18 -13.48 11.81 -5.44
CA ALA A 18 -12.21 11.20 -5.72
C ALA A 18 -11.68 10.68 -4.37
N PHE A 19 -11.86 9.39 -4.11
CA PHE A 19 -11.24 8.69 -2.99
C PHE A 19 -9.73 8.69 -3.25
N GLY A 20 -9.06 9.73 -2.75
CA GLY A 20 -7.61 9.87 -2.77
C GLY A 20 -7.12 9.99 -1.34
N GLN A 21 -5.91 9.48 -1.08
CA GLN A 21 -5.22 9.69 0.20
C GLN A 21 -5.32 11.14 0.65
N SER A 22 -5.43 11.35 1.96
CA SER A 22 -5.40 12.71 2.54
C SER A 22 -4.07 13.39 2.18
N ALA A 23 -4.09 14.72 2.06
CA ALA A 23 -2.88 15.47 1.71
C ALA A 23 -1.76 15.24 2.74
N ALA A 24 -2.09 15.08 4.03
CA ALA A 24 -1.13 14.85 5.09
C ALA A 24 -0.45 13.47 4.98
N GLU A 25 -1.18 12.41 4.59
CA GLU A 25 -0.60 11.09 4.37
C GLU A 25 0.27 11.09 3.11
N LYS A 26 -0.25 11.65 2.00
CA LYS A 26 0.47 11.76 0.72
C LYS A 26 1.80 12.49 0.80
N THR A 27 1.92 13.46 1.70
CA THR A 27 3.15 14.25 1.90
C THR A 27 4.06 13.67 2.98
N GLY A 28 3.68 12.56 3.63
CA GLY A 28 4.43 11.95 4.72
C GLY A 28 4.39 12.74 6.05
N VAL A 29 3.58 13.79 6.16
CA VAL A 29 3.49 14.60 7.39
C VAL A 29 3.00 13.73 8.56
N ASN A 30 2.02 12.87 8.35
CA ASN A 30 1.52 11.98 9.40
C ASN A 30 2.59 11.02 9.92
N SER A 31 3.41 10.45 9.02
CA SER A 31 4.55 9.61 9.39
C SER A 31 5.56 10.37 10.24
N LEU A 32 5.94 11.58 9.82
CA LEU A 32 6.91 12.41 10.56
C LEU A 32 6.49 12.75 11.99
N ILE A 33 5.19 12.90 12.24
CA ILE A 33 4.64 13.26 13.56
C ILE A 33 3.99 12.07 14.30
N GLY A 34 4.07 10.87 13.73
CA GLY A 34 3.56 9.63 14.33
C GLY A 34 2.03 9.51 14.39
N VAL A 35 1.29 10.28 13.57
CA VAL A 35 -0.17 10.24 13.55
C VAL A 35 -0.66 9.07 12.70
N ALA A 36 -1.65 8.33 13.19
CA ALA A 36 -2.28 7.26 12.43
C ALA A 36 -3.01 7.82 11.20
N PRO A 37 -2.90 7.15 10.03
CA PRO A 37 -3.71 7.50 8.87
C PRO A 37 -5.19 7.19 9.13
N LYS A 38 -6.07 7.79 8.36
CA LYS A 38 -7.49 7.39 8.34
C LYS A 38 -7.64 5.98 7.76
N THR A 39 -8.72 5.30 8.12
CA THR A 39 -9.04 3.94 7.60
C THR A 39 -8.91 3.85 6.08
N GLU A 40 -9.45 4.80 5.31
CA GLU A 40 -9.36 4.76 3.84
C GLU A 40 -7.93 4.92 3.31
N ASP A 41 -7.13 5.81 3.92
CA ASP A 41 -5.73 6.01 3.56
C ASP A 41 -4.93 4.75 3.85
N PHE A 42 -5.08 4.16 5.04
CA PHE A 42 -4.40 2.93 5.41
C PHE A 42 -4.73 1.78 4.45
N VAL A 43 -6.02 1.56 4.14
CA VAL A 43 -6.45 0.52 3.19
C VAL A 43 -5.84 0.73 1.81
N THR A 44 -5.83 1.98 1.33
CA THR A 44 -5.26 2.33 0.03
C THR A 44 -3.76 2.06 -0.01
N GLU A 45 -3.03 2.47 1.01
CA GLU A 45 -1.57 2.30 1.07
C GLU A 45 -1.16 0.85 1.26
N ALA A 46 -1.81 0.13 2.17
CA ALA A 46 -1.52 -1.28 2.42
C ALA A 46 -1.78 -2.14 1.17
N ALA A 47 -2.93 -1.94 0.51
CA ALA A 47 -3.24 -2.69 -0.70
C ALA A 47 -2.32 -2.35 -1.88
N ALA A 48 -1.97 -1.08 -2.07
CA ALA A 48 -1.04 -0.67 -3.12
C ALA A 48 0.38 -1.19 -2.85
N SER A 49 0.80 -1.22 -1.57
CA SER A 49 2.07 -1.84 -1.16
C SER A 49 2.11 -3.32 -1.48
N ASP A 50 1.08 -4.09 -1.12
CA ASP A 50 1.00 -5.51 -1.45
C ASP A 50 1.09 -5.77 -2.96
N MET A 51 0.43 -4.94 -3.79
CA MET A 51 0.51 -5.05 -5.25
C MET A 51 1.95 -4.85 -5.75
N PHE A 52 2.67 -3.86 -5.22
CA PHE A 52 4.06 -3.60 -5.58
C PHE A 52 4.97 -4.76 -5.14
N GLU A 53 4.81 -5.24 -3.90
CA GLU A 53 5.60 -6.35 -3.37
C GLU A 53 5.43 -7.62 -4.20
N ILE A 54 4.20 -7.98 -4.55
CA ILE A 54 3.91 -9.14 -5.39
C ILE A 54 4.50 -8.97 -6.80
N ALA A 55 4.35 -7.79 -7.41
CA ALA A 55 4.81 -7.55 -8.78
C ALA A 55 6.34 -7.52 -8.88
N SER A 56 7.02 -6.78 -8.00
CA SER A 56 8.48 -6.68 -7.96
C SER A 56 9.14 -8.02 -7.62
N SER A 57 8.55 -8.77 -6.67
CA SER A 57 9.07 -10.09 -6.28
C SER A 57 8.87 -11.15 -7.37
N LYS A 58 7.80 -11.08 -8.16
CA LYS A 58 7.67 -11.94 -9.36
C LYS A 58 8.79 -11.70 -10.37
N LEU A 59 9.19 -10.44 -10.59
CA LEU A 59 10.36 -10.15 -11.44
C LEU A 59 11.66 -10.74 -10.85
N ALA A 60 11.82 -10.66 -9.52
CA ALA A 60 12.99 -11.22 -8.85
C ALA A 60 13.04 -12.75 -8.96
N LEU A 61 11.91 -13.45 -8.89
CA LEU A 61 11.85 -14.90 -9.12
C LEU A 61 12.34 -15.31 -10.51
N GLU A 62 12.17 -14.46 -11.51
CA GLU A 62 12.64 -14.73 -12.87
C GLU A 62 14.13 -14.43 -13.05
N ARG A 63 14.64 -13.33 -12.44
CA ARG A 63 15.89 -12.67 -12.83
C ARG A 63 17.03 -12.72 -11.82
N ALA A 64 16.71 -12.94 -10.53
CA ALA A 64 17.69 -12.81 -9.45
C ALA A 64 18.47 -14.12 -9.17
N ASP A 65 19.45 -14.02 -8.28
CA ASP A 65 20.17 -15.15 -7.71
C ASP A 65 19.29 -15.98 -6.75
N ASN A 66 19.80 -17.14 -6.31
CA ASN A 66 19.02 -18.07 -5.48
C ASN A 66 18.64 -17.52 -4.11
N ALA A 67 19.48 -16.71 -3.48
CA ALA A 67 19.19 -16.12 -2.17
C ALA A 67 18.05 -15.10 -2.29
N THR A 68 18.16 -14.23 -3.28
CA THR A 68 17.13 -13.24 -3.62
C THR A 68 15.81 -13.91 -4.05
N LYS A 69 15.87 -15.00 -4.83
CA LYS A 69 14.66 -15.77 -5.20
C LYS A 69 13.96 -16.38 -3.99
N THR A 70 14.70 -16.87 -3.01
CA THR A 70 14.13 -17.41 -1.77
C THR A 70 13.35 -16.33 -1.01
N PHE A 71 13.93 -15.16 -0.85
CA PHE A 71 13.27 -14.01 -0.27
C PHE A 71 12.03 -13.61 -1.09
N ALA A 72 12.16 -13.45 -2.40
CA ALA A 72 11.08 -13.06 -3.29
C ALA A 72 9.89 -14.03 -3.25
N GLN A 73 10.15 -15.34 -3.14
CA GLN A 73 9.07 -16.34 -3.00
C GLN A 73 8.28 -16.13 -1.71
N GLN A 74 8.96 -15.81 -0.62
CA GLN A 74 8.29 -15.51 0.65
C GLN A 74 7.46 -14.23 0.53
N MET A 75 7.99 -13.16 -0.09
CA MET A 75 7.26 -11.91 -0.32
C MET A 75 5.98 -12.15 -1.11
N VAL A 76 6.05 -12.88 -2.22
CA VAL A 76 4.83 -13.22 -3.00
C VAL A 76 3.80 -13.93 -2.14
N THR A 77 4.23 -14.95 -1.37
CA THR A 77 3.31 -15.75 -0.55
C THR A 77 2.65 -14.93 0.56
N ASP A 78 3.45 -14.16 1.29
CA ASP A 78 2.97 -13.43 2.46
C ASP A 78 2.12 -12.22 2.04
N HIS A 79 2.50 -11.48 0.99
CA HIS A 79 1.74 -10.34 0.50
C HIS A 79 0.47 -10.73 -0.26
N GLN A 80 0.39 -11.92 -0.85
CA GLN A 80 -0.88 -12.48 -1.34
C GLN A 80 -1.84 -12.76 -0.18
N ARG A 81 -1.35 -13.34 0.92
CA ARG A 81 -2.16 -13.61 2.11
C ARG A 81 -2.67 -12.31 2.76
N THR A 82 -1.83 -11.29 2.92
CA THR A 82 -2.25 -9.99 3.48
C THR A 82 -3.28 -9.29 2.60
N SER A 83 -3.11 -9.34 1.27
CA SER A 83 -4.11 -8.85 0.30
C SER A 83 -5.47 -9.53 0.45
N GLU A 84 -5.49 -10.86 0.60
CA GLU A 84 -6.72 -11.63 0.79
C GLU A 84 -7.39 -11.31 2.14
N GLU A 85 -6.62 -11.21 3.22
CA GLU A 85 -7.12 -10.84 4.55
C GLU A 85 -7.72 -9.42 4.54
N LEU A 86 -7.04 -8.44 3.94
CA LEU A 86 -7.53 -7.06 3.83
C LEU A 86 -8.81 -7.00 2.97
N LYS A 87 -8.82 -7.71 1.85
CA LYS A 87 -10.01 -7.83 0.99
C LYS A 87 -11.19 -8.44 1.75
N ALA A 88 -10.97 -9.44 2.58
CA ALA A 88 -12.02 -10.07 3.39
C ALA A 88 -12.58 -9.09 4.44
N LEU A 89 -11.75 -8.26 5.07
CA LEU A 89 -12.19 -7.23 6.02
C LEU A 89 -13.10 -6.19 5.35
N VAL A 90 -12.73 -5.72 4.15
CA VAL A 90 -13.51 -4.73 3.39
C VAL A 90 -14.79 -5.35 2.84
N SER A 91 -14.71 -6.49 2.14
CA SER A 91 -15.87 -7.15 1.53
C SER A 91 -16.86 -7.71 2.56
N GLY A 92 -16.37 -8.09 3.73
CA GLY A 92 -17.19 -8.54 4.87
C GLY A 92 -17.90 -7.41 5.63
N GLY A 93 -17.72 -6.14 5.20
CA GLY A 93 -18.37 -4.98 5.79
C GLY A 93 -17.81 -4.53 7.14
N LYS A 94 -16.71 -5.14 7.61
CA LYS A 94 -16.02 -4.75 8.84
C LYS A 94 -15.25 -3.45 8.70
N VAL A 95 -14.79 -3.16 7.50
CA VAL A 95 -14.04 -1.96 7.15
C VAL A 95 -14.76 -1.22 6.03
N LYS A 96 -15.17 0.02 6.31
CA LYS A 96 -15.79 0.90 5.30
C LYS A 96 -14.69 1.64 4.54
N ALA A 97 -14.18 1.03 3.50
CA ALA A 97 -13.19 1.61 2.60
C ALA A 97 -13.33 0.98 1.22
N THR A 98 -12.73 1.62 0.22
CA THR A 98 -12.64 1.09 -1.14
C THR A 98 -11.21 0.61 -1.38
N LEU A 99 -11.07 -0.65 -1.82
CA LEU A 99 -9.77 -1.17 -2.24
C LEU A 99 -9.34 -0.47 -3.54
N PRO A 100 -8.09 0.00 -3.63
CA PRO A 100 -7.55 0.50 -4.89
C PRO A 100 -7.46 -0.65 -5.90
N THR A 101 -7.60 -0.31 -7.17
CA THR A 101 -7.47 -1.27 -8.28
C THR A 101 -6.08 -1.26 -8.89
N ASP A 102 -5.21 -0.36 -8.42
CA ASP A 102 -3.89 -0.14 -8.98
C ASP A 102 -2.91 0.43 -7.93
N MET A 103 -1.63 0.30 -8.21
CA MET A 103 -0.53 0.85 -7.42
C MET A 103 -0.49 2.38 -7.52
N SER A 104 0.21 3.03 -6.62
CA SER A 104 0.52 4.46 -6.71
C SER A 104 1.45 4.74 -7.90
N LYS A 105 1.47 6.01 -8.36
CA LYS A 105 2.38 6.43 -9.44
C LYS A 105 3.86 6.22 -9.10
N SER A 106 4.24 6.37 -7.83
CA SER A 106 5.61 6.13 -7.39
C SER A 106 5.97 4.66 -7.49
N GLN A 107 5.10 3.75 -7.05
CA GLN A 107 5.31 2.31 -7.14
C GLN A 107 5.37 1.82 -8.59
N HIS A 108 4.51 2.35 -9.48
CA HIS A 108 4.65 2.12 -10.93
C HIS A 108 6.02 2.54 -11.45
N SER A 109 6.50 3.73 -11.06
CA SER A 109 7.81 4.22 -11.48
C SER A 109 8.97 3.34 -10.97
N MET A 110 8.88 2.82 -9.74
CA MET A 110 9.85 1.87 -9.19
C MET A 110 9.81 0.54 -9.98
N LEU A 111 8.63 0.01 -10.23
CA LEU A 111 8.46 -1.23 -10.99
C LEU A 111 8.96 -1.08 -12.43
N ASP A 112 8.66 0.02 -13.11
CA ASP A 112 9.15 0.35 -14.45
C ASP A 112 10.69 0.43 -14.51
N LYS A 113 11.31 0.95 -13.43
CA LYS A 113 12.77 0.97 -13.29
C LYS A 113 13.31 -0.44 -13.18
N LEU A 114 12.77 -1.27 -12.30
CA LEU A 114 13.16 -2.66 -12.14
C LEU A 114 13.02 -3.46 -13.43
N GLN A 115 11.95 -3.25 -14.21
CA GLN A 115 11.73 -3.94 -15.47
C GLN A 115 12.84 -3.67 -16.51
N LYS A 116 13.49 -2.52 -16.46
CA LYS A 116 14.56 -2.11 -17.38
C LYS A 116 15.94 -2.62 -16.97
N LEU A 117 16.10 -3.07 -15.73
CA LEU A 117 17.36 -3.55 -15.17
C LEU A 117 17.52 -5.07 -15.36
N ASN A 118 18.79 -5.51 -15.39
CA ASN A 118 19.15 -6.93 -15.47
C ASN A 118 20.40 -7.23 -14.62
N GLY A 119 20.64 -8.51 -14.32
CA GLY A 119 21.84 -8.95 -13.58
C GLY A 119 21.98 -8.26 -12.22
N ASP A 120 23.19 -7.88 -11.89
CA ASP A 120 23.53 -7.30 -10.57
C ASP A 120 22.84 -5.95 -10.33
N ASP A 121 22.61 -5.14 -11.36
CA ASP A 121 21.91 -3.86 -11.25
C ASP A 121 20.43 -4.07 -10.88
N PHE A 122 19.79 -5.10 -11.42
CA PHE A 122 18.44 -5.50 -11.04
C PHE A 122 18.39 -5.94 -9.57
N VAL A 123 19.30 -6.84 -9.17
CA VAL A 123 19.35 -7.39 -7.81
C VAL A 123 19.57 -6.27 -6.80
N LYS A 124 20.53 -5.41 -7.04
CA LYS A 124 20.84 -4.27 -6.17
C LYS A 124 19.65 -3.32 -6.02
N GLN A 125 18.98 -2.99 -7.14
CA GLN A 125 17.82 -2.09 -7.09
C GLN A 125 16.65 -2.76 -6.37
N TYR A 126 16.37 -4.05 -6.63
CA TYR A 126 15.32 -4.80 -5.96
C TYR A 126 15.53 -4.83 -4.44
N HIS A 127 16.76 -5.11 -3.96
CA HIS A 127 17.06 -5.11 -2.53
C HIS A 127 16.81 -3.73 -1.90
N ALA A 128 17.24 -2.65 -2.56
CA ALA A 128 17.01 -1.28 -2.08
C ALA A 128 15.51 -0.93 -2.02
N ASP A 129 14.76 -1.27 -3.08
CA ASP A 129 13.32 -1.03 -3.15
C ASP A 129 12.56 -1.84 -2.08
N GLN A 130 12.99 -3.08 -1.80
CA GLN A 130 12.41 -3.91 -0.75
C GLN A 130 12.68 -3.36 0.65
N GLU A 131 13.87 -2.87 0.92
CA GLU A 131 14.19 -2.23 2.20
C GLU A 131 13.33 -0.98 2.42
N GLU A 132 13.27 -0.08 1.43
CA GLU A 132 12.48 1.16 1.50
C GLU A 132 10.98 0.86 1.68
N ALA A 133 10.43 -0.04 0.88
CA ALA A 133 9.00 -0.39 0.93
C ALA A 133 8.62 -0.99 2.29
N HIS A 134 9.46 -1.86 2.85
CA HIS A 134 9.20 -2.44 4.17
C HIS A 134 9.39 -1.45 5.32
N GLU A 135 10.32 -0.48 5.23
CA GLU A 135 10.41 0.60 6.21
C GLU A 135 9.11 1.42 6.26
N MET A 136 8.58 1.76 5.10
CA MET A 136 7.30 2.49 5.00
C MET A 136 6.12 1.64 5.51
N ALA A 137 6.06 0.35 5.15
CA ALA A 137 5.00 -0.55 5.59
C ALA A 137 5.01 -0.77 7.11
N VAL A 138 6.18 -0.97 7.73
CA VAL A 138 6.32 -1.12 9.19
C VAL A 138 5.84 0.14 9.91
N ASP A 139 6.21 1.33 9.43
CA ASP A 139 5.73 2.61 10.00
C ASP A 139 4.21 2.74 9.87
N LEU A 140 3.66 2.51 8.68
CA LEU A 140 2.23 2.58 8.40
C LEU A 140 1.43 1.64 9.33
N PHE A 141 1.84 0.36 9.39
CA PHE A 141 1.17 -0.66 10.20
C PHE A 141 1.34 -0.42 11.69
N LYS A 142 2.48 0.14 12.11
CA LYS A 142 2.68 0.55 13.51
C LYS A 142 1.72 1.65 13.90
N ARG A 143 1.69 2.76 13.15
CA ARG A 143 0.82 3.91 13.46
C ARG A 143 -0.65 3.49 13.47
N TYR A 144 -1.10 2.73 12.48
CA TYR A 144 -2.49 2.28 12.43
C TYR A 144 -2.80 1.21 13.50
N GLY A 145 -1.90 0.28 13.75
CA GLY A 145 -2.04 -0.75 14.78
C GLY A 145 -2.09 -0.18 16.21
N ASP A 146 -1.44 0.95 16.42
CA ASP A 146 -1.43 1.63 17.73
C ASP A 146 -2.66 2.53 17.91
N GLU A 147 -3.09 3.29 16.89
CA GLU A 147 -4.09 4.37 17.03
C GLU A 147 -5.17 4.41 15.94
N GLY A 148 -5.25 3.38 15.08
CA GLY A 148 -6.26 3.33 14.01
C GLY A 148 -7.70 3.43 14.52
N ASP A 149 -8.57 4.06 13.72
CA ASP A 149 -9.94 4.41 14.07
C ASP A 149 -10.96 3.26 13.81
N ASN A 150 -10.58 2.19 13.10
CA ASN A 150 -11.40 0.99 12.92
C ASN A 150 -10.83 -0.18 13.73
N ALA A 151 -11.58 -0.74 14.66
CA ALA A 151 -11.10 -1.75 15.60
C ALA A 151 -10.64 -3.06 14.94
N ASP A 152 -11.37 -3.57 13.94
CA ASP A 152 -11.01 -4.81 13.23
C ASP A 152 -9.72 -4.62 12.41
N LEU A 153 -9.61 -3.50 11.70
CA LEU A 153 -8.45 -3.17 10.88
C LEU A 153 -7.22 -2.86 11.74
N LYS A 154 -7.41 -2.16 12.86
CA LYS A 154 -6.37 -1.90 13.86
C LYS A 154 -5.80 -3.20 14.42
N ALA A 155 -6.66 -4.15 14.80
CA ALA A 155 -6.22 -5.46 15.28
C ALA A 155 -5.47 -6.25 14.21
N TRP A 156 -5.92 -6.19 12.96
CA TRP A 156 -5.24 -6.82 11.84
C TRP A 156 -3.88 -6.18 11.56
N ALA A 157 -3.78 -4.86 11.57
CA ALA A 157 -2.51 -4.15 11.39
C ALA A 157 -1.50 -4.52 12.49
N ALA A 158 -1.92 -4.52 13.75
CA ALA A 158 -1.06 -4.90 14.87
C ALA A 158 -0.59 -6.38 14.76
N LYS A 159 -1.47 -7.29 14.31
CA LYS A 159 -1.14 -8.71 14.08
C LYS A 159 -0.16 -8.90 12.91
N THR A 160 -0.26 -8.11 11.87
CA THR A 160 0.53 -8.23 10.63
C THR A 160 1.93 -7.61 10.79
N ARG A 161 2.05 -6.53 11.56
CA ARG A 161 3.30 -5.78 11.75
C ARG A 161 4.54 -6.65 12.05
N PRO A 162 4.52 -7.65 12.95
CA PRO A 162 5.70 -8.47 13.22
C PRO A 162 6.25 -9.20 11.99
N ALA A 163 5.39 -9.62 11.06
CA ALA A 163 5.83 -10.23 9.81
C ALA A 163 6.55 -9.21 8.90
N LEU A 164 6.00 -7.98 8.80
CA LEU A 164 6.64 -6.89 8.04
C LEU A 164 7.99 -6.48 8.65
N GLU A 165 8.10 -6.43 9.98
CA GLU A 165 9.37 -6.21 10.68
C GLU A 165 10.41 -7.29 10.37
N HIS A 166 9.97 -8.56 10.29
CA HIS A 166 10.83 -9.66 9.88
C HIS A 166 11.27 -9.55 8.43
N HIS A 167 10.35 -9.21 7.51
CA HIS A 167 10.68 -8.97 6.09
C HIS A 167 11.71 -7.83 5.95
N LEU A 168 11.54 -6.73 6.70
CA LEU A 168 12.50 -5.64 6.71
C LEU A 168 13.90 -6.10 7.14
N GLN A 169 13.98 -6.93 8.19
CA GLN A 169 15.28 -7.49 8.62
C GLN A 169 15.92 -8.34 7.53
N MET A 170 15.13 -9.15 6.82
CA MET A 170 15.60 -9.95 5.69
C MET A 170 16.07 -9.08 4.54
N ALA A 171 15.30 -8.05 4.16
CA ALA A 171 15.68 -7.11 3.11
C ALA A 171 17.01 -6.38 3.43
N LYS A 172 17.16 -5.89 4.67
CA LYS A 172 18.43 -5.31 5.16
C LYS A 172 19.60 -6.28 5.16
N ALA A 173 19.35 -7.57 5.35
CA ALA A 173 20.41 -8.57 5.28
C ALA A 173 20.87 -8.84 3.83
N LEU A 174 19.99 -8.72 2.85
CA LEU A 174 20.32 -8.85 1.43
C LEU A 174 20.98 -7.60 0.84
N ASN A 175 20.74 -6.43 1.40
CA ASN A 175 21.25 -5.14 0.90
C ASN A 175 22.62 -4.75 1.50
N LYS A 176 23.36 -5.71 2.03
CA LYS A 176 24.70 -5.49 2.67
C LYS A 176 25.85 -5.63 1.68
#